data_093ac555456d1c7c4139e6f4c1ba76bf
#
_entry.id   093ac555456d1c7c4139e6f4c1ba76bf
#
_cell.length_a   1.000
_cell.length_b   1.000
_cell.length_c   1.000
_cell.angle_alpha   90.00
_cell.angle_beta   90.00
_cell.angle_gamma   90.00
#
_symmetry.space_group_name_H-M   'P 1'
#
loop_
_entity.id
_entity.type
_entity.pdbx_description
1 polymer ?
#
loop_
_entity_poly.entity_id
_entity_poly.type
_entity_poly.pdbx_seq_one_letter_code
_entity_poly.pdbx_strand_id
1 'polypeptide(L)'
;AFLAGFMVFLINFVPVYISGKVSFAEDVYSLAPIANIIVTLLLGVGFVAVAFLVLGNQLYAKTSKKWLVPLISAALFALVDPLPMDIVTDPWLIYMNLIIGFLFGMFYITFDFVTVALGFVIFLNFFSTAPGWLVSGSPDATLFYGFIITLLLLAGSALYFLIVGEEKDKLPEYVPEYIEDLAKEQRVKQELDIARSVQITFLPNTTPDVPGFDTAASCEPAQDTGGDYYDIICLDDKKAAVAIGDVSGKGIQAAFYMTFAKGVIHSLSGIFPSPKTLLYRTNKLFNENATRGTFISMIYGVLDSEKRTFTYVRAGHNPILYKKANGEINWLQPKGVAVGMTKGEIFNKVVEEDTIQLEKGDILVL
;
A
#
# COMPACT_ATOMS: atom_id res chain seq x y z
N ALA A 1 20.58 12.95 -13.98
CA ALA A 1 21.43 13.76 -14.88
C ALA A 1 21.54 15.21 -14.40
N PHE A 2 20.42 15.91 -14.11
CA PHE A 2 20.43 17.32 -13.65
C PHE A 2 21.17 17.48 -12.30
N LEU A 3 20.93 16.61 -11.33
CA LEU A 3 21.59 16.63 -10.02
C LEU A 3 23.11 16.40 -10.13
N ALA A 4 23.52 15.50 -11.00
CA ALA A 4 24.96 15.24 -11.25
C ALA A 4 25.63 16.43 -11.93
N GLY A 5 24.97 17.07 -12.90
CA GLY A 5 25.47 18.30 -13.53
C GLY A 5 25.59 19.47 -12.57
N PHE A 6 24.59 19.62 -11.66
CA PHE A 6 24.59 20.64 -10.63
C PHE A 6 25.67 20.41 -9.56
N MET A 7 25.87 19.16 -9.13
CA MET A 7 26.96 18.78 -8.20
C MET A 7 28.35 19.04 -8.82
N VAL A 8 28.53 18.69 -10.09
CA VAL A 8 29.79 18.98 -10.81
C VAL A 8 30.01 20.49 -10.92
N PHE A 9 28.96 21.27 -11.19
CA PHE A 9 29.02 22.72 -11.18
C PHE A 9 29.43 23.27 -9.80
N LEU A 10 28.80 22.83 -8.70
CA LEU A 10 29.16 23.26 -7.34
C LEU A 10 30.61 22.89 -6.98
N ILE A 11 31.05 21.69 -7.33
CA ILE A 11 32.42 21.22 -7.01
C ILE A 11 33.48 22.06 -7.76
N ASN A 12 33.21 22.51 -8.97
CA ASN A 12 34.14 23.31 -9.75
C ASN A 12 34.06 24.81 -9.41
N PHE A 13 32.87 25.29 -9.02
CA PHE A 13 32.63 26.73 -8.79
C PHE A 13 33.01 27.17 -7.38
N VAL A 14 32.71 26.37 -6.34
CA VAL A 14 32.99 26.69 -4.94
C VAL A 14 34.49 26.93 -4.65
N PRO A 15 35.46 26.13 -5.17
CA PRO A 15 36.89 26.39 -4.94
C PRO A 15 37.41 27.67 -5.59
N VAL A 16 36.89 28.04 -6.75
CA VAL A 16 37.27 29.26 -7.45
C VAL A 16 36.79 30.49 -6.71
N TYR A 17 35.59 30.41 -6.11
CA TYR A 17 34.99 31.47 -5.32
C TYR A 17 35.67 31.67 -3.96
N ILE A 18 35.97 30.58 -3.23
CA ILE A 18 36.67 30.61 -1.93
C ILE A 18 38.10 31.15 -2.05
N SER A 19 38.75 31.01 -3.23
CA SER A 19 40.12 31.48 -3.44
C SER A 19 40.26 33.02 -3.59
N GLY A 20 39.15 33.78 -3.59
CA GLY A 20 39.13 35.24 -3.58
C GLY A 20 39.76 35.90 -4.82
N LYS A 21 39.98 35.16 -5.91
CA LYS A 21 40.73 35.62 -7.09
C LYS A 21 39.88 36.11 -8.24
N VAL A 22 38.55 35.99 -8.18
CA VAL A 22 37.64 36.56 -9.20
C VAL A 22 36.39 37.07 -8.49
N SER A 23 36.15 38.38 -8.50
CA SER A 23 34.81 38.91 -8.28
C SER A 23 34.01 38.65 -9.57
N PHE A 24 33.55 37.42 -9.70
CA PHE A 24 32.82 36.96 -10.89
C PHE A 24 31.61 37.84 -11.19
N ALA A 25 31.10 38.50 -10.18
CA ALA A 25 30.02 39.46 -10.28
C ALA A 25 30.45 40.72 -11.07
N GLU A 26 31.55 41.41 -10.73
CA GLU A 26 31.93 42.66 -11.35
C GLU A 26 32.33 42.48 -12.84
N ASP A 27 33.04 41.41 -13.19
CA ASP A 27 33.46 41.15 -14.56
C ASP A 27 32.31 40.73 -15.49
N VAL A 28 31.34 39.97 -14.99
CA VAL A 28 30.14 39.61 -15.77
C VAL A 28 29.15 40.75 -15.89
N TYR A 29 29.02 41.59 -14.85
CA TYR A 29 28.20 42.79 -14.89
C TYR A 29 28.67 43.82 -15.94
N SER A 30 29.98 43.88 -16.19
CA SER A 30 30.54 44.87 -17.14
C SER A 30 30.44 44.42 -18.61
N LEU A 31 30.45 43.11 -18.89
CA LEU A 31 30.57 42.57 -20.24
C LEU A 31 29.25 42.24 -20.94
N ALA A 32 28.22 41.88 -20.22
CA ALA A 32 26.90 41.56 -20.80
C ALA A 32 25.77 41.55 -19.76
N PRO A 33 25.02 42.65 -19.57
CA PRO A 33 23.88 42.73 -18.64
C PRO A 33 22.83 41.64 -18.86
N ILE A 34 22.61 41.23 -20.10
CA ILE A 34 21.67 40.13 -20.44
C ILE A 34 22.18 38.78 -19.95
N ALA A 35 23.48 38.50 -20.06
CA ALA A 35 24.07 37.27 -19.57
C ALA A 35 23.94 37.15 -18.05
N ASN A 36 24.07 38.25 -17.32
CA ASN A 36 23.87 38.28 -15.87
C ASN A 36 22.43 37.94 -15.48
N ILE A 37 21.42 38.47 -16.15
CA ILE A 37 20.01 38.13 -15.90
C ILE A 37 19.81 36.62 -16.09
N ILE A 38 20.34 36.05 -17.18
CA ILE A 38 20.21 34.61 -17.47
C ILE A 38 20.90 33.78 -16.39
N VAL A 39 22.11 34.12 -15.98
CA VAL A 39 22.87 33.40 -14.95
C VAL A 39 22.14 33.50 -13.60
N THR A 40 21.67 34.66 -13.20
CA THR A 40 20.92 34.88 -11.96
C THR A 40 19.62 34.09 -11.96
N LEU A 41 18.90 34.04 -13.08
CA LEU A 41 17.71 33.22 -13.24
C LEU A 41 18.02 31.73 -13.08
N LEU A 42 19.04 31.23 -13.75
CA LEU A 42 19.42 29.82 -13.71
C LEU A 42 19.88 29.38 -12.29
N LEU A 43 20.71 30.21 -11.67
CA LEU A 43 21.20 29.94 -10.31
C LEU A 43 20.08 30.04 -9.28
N GLY A 44 19.24 31.07 -9.38
CA GLY A 44 18.10 31.24 -8.46
C GLY A 44 17.05 30.14 -8.57
N VAL A 45 16.64 29.80 -9.78
CA VAL A 45 15.71 28.66 -10.00
C VAL A 45 16.34 27.35 -9.57
N GLY A 46 17.63 27.14 -9.83
CA GLY A 46 18.36 25.96 -9.38
C GLY A 46 18.39 25.84 -7.86
N PHE A 47 18.64 26.95 -7.15
CA PHE A 47 18.64 26.99 -5.69
C PHE A 47 17.25 26.64 -5.12
N VAL A 48 16.19 27.27 -5.64
CA VAL A 48 14.81 26.99 -5.24
C VAL A 48 14.42 25.54 -5.54
N ALA A 49 14.84 25.01 -6.70
CA ALA A 49 14.59 23.61 -7.04
C ALA A 49 15.22 22.64 -6.05
N VAL A 50 16.48 22.88 -5.64
CA VAL A 50 17.15 22.06 -4.63
C VAL A 50 16.48 22.20 -3.26
N ALA A 51 16.18 23.41 -2.84
CA ALA A 51 15.60 23.67 -1.53
C ALA A 51 14.21 23.03 -1.38
N PHE A 52 13.37 23.12 -2.38
CA PHE A 52 11.98 22.67 -2.28
C PHE A 52 11.72 21.31 -2.92
N LEU A 53 12.15 21.07 -4.15
CA LEU A 53 11.87 19.78 -4.81
C LEU A 53 12.70 18.62 -4.24
N VAL A 54 13.94 18.87 -3.83
CA VAL A 54 14.79 17.81 -3.30
C VAL A 54 14.66 17.74 -1.78
N LEU A 55 15.06 18.78 -1.06
CA LEU A 55 15.10 18.75 0.40
C LEU A 55 13.70 18.81 1.03
N GLY A 56 12.83 19.69 0.55
CA GLY A 56 11.47 19.84 1.05
C GLY A 56 10.63 18.56 0.87
N ASN A 57 10.65 17.97 -0.33
CA ASN A 57 9.91 16.75 -0.62
C ASN A 57 10.47 15.54 0.12
N GLN A 58 11.80 15.38 0.19
CA GLN A 58 12.40 14.26 0.94
C GLN A 58 12.08 14.34 2.44
N LEU A 59 12.09 15.54 2.99
CA LEU A 59 11.74 15.75 4.38
C LEU A 59 10.28 15.44 4.64
N TYR A 60 9.39 15.93 3.78
CA TYR A 60 7.97 15.64 3.89
C TYR A 60 7.69 14.13 3.77
N ALA A 61 8.31 13.45 2.81
CA ALA A 61 8.18 12.01 2.64
C ALA A 61 8.63 11.20 3.87
N LYS A 62 9.71 11.65 4.55
CA LYS A 62 10.22 10.95 5.75
C LYS A 62 9.44 11.25 7.02
N THR A 63 8.91 12.47 7.18
CA THR A 63 8.35 12.95 8.45
C THR A 63 6.83 13.13 8.41
N SER A 64 6.23 13.22 7.22
CA SER A 64 4.83 13.58 6.99
C SER A 64 4.41 14.94 7.61
N LYS A 65 5.37 15.79 7.97
CA LYS A 65 5.16 17.06 8.66
C LYS A 65 5.41 18.25 7.74
N LYS A 66 4.35 18.76 7.09
CA LYS A 66 4.43 19.90 6.16
C LYS A 66 5.04 21.16 6.78
N TRP A 67 4.81 21.42 8.07
CA TRP A 67 5.30 22.61 8.78
C TRP A 67 6.83 22.67 8.89
N LEU A 68 7.55 21.57 8.70
CA LEU A 68 9.02 21.55 8.70
C LEU A 68 9.61 22.19 7.42
N VAL A 69 8.88 22.23 6.31
CA VAL A 69 9.38 22.77 5.05
C VAL A 69 9.72 24.26 5.16
N PRO A 70 8.85 25.16 5.68
CA PRO A 70 9.21 26.56 5.90
C PRO A 70 10.41 26.78 6.82
N LEU A 71 10.58 25.95 7.86
CA LEU A 71 11.71 26.07 8.76
C LEU A 71 13.04 25.73 8.10
N ILE A 72 13.06 24.68 7.29
CA ILE A 72 14.28 24.29 6.56
C ILE A 72 14.58 25.31 5.45
N SER A 73 13.56 25.79 4.74
CA SER A 73 13.72 26.85 3.78
C SER A 73 14.32 28.10 4.44
N ALA A 74 13.81 28.52 5.59
CA ALA A 74 14.36 29.64 6.36
C ALA A 74 15.84 29.41 6.71
N ALA A 75 16.19 28.21 7.22
CA ALA A 75 17.56 27.89 7.57
C ALA A 75 18.51 27.88 6.35
N LEU A 76 18.07 27.39 5.21
CA LEU A 76 18.87 27.38 3.98
C LEU A 76 19.13 28.80 3.47
N PHE A 77 18.10 29.65 3.45
CA PHE A 77 18.25 31.05 3.05
C PHE A 77 19.10 31.85 4.03
N ALA A 78 19.08 31.52 5.33
CA ALA A 78 19.91 32.18 6.32
C ALA A 78 21.39 31.81 6.20
N LEU A 79 21.70 30.60 5.72
CA LEU A 79 23.07 30.11 5.58
C LEU A 79 23.71 30.52 4.24
N VAL A 80 22.89 30.59 3.20
CA VAL A 80 23.37 30.88 1.83
C VAL A 80 22.60 32.07 1.30
N ASP A 81 23.32 33.16 1.05
CA ASP A 81 22.72 34.29 0.31
C ASP A 81 22.44 33.85 -1.13
N PRO A 82 21.16 33.89 -1.56
CA PRO A 82 20.83 33.52 -2.94
C PRO A 82 21.46 34.45 -3.98
N LEU A 83 21.96 35.61 -3.56
CA LEU A 83 22.66 36.61 -4.37
C LEU A 83 23.89 37.15 -3.60
N PRO A 84 25.08 36.79 -3.94
CA PRO A 84 25.73 36.03 -5.01
C PRO A 84 25.99 34.55 -4.73
N MET A 85 25.23 33.88 -3.90
CA MET A 85 25.44 32.54 -3.36
C MET A 85 26.61 32.43 -2.38
N ASP A 86 26.75 33.46 -1.56
CA ASP A 86 27.80 33.56 -0.54
C ASP A 86 27.29 33.08 0.82
N ILE A 87 28.23 32.73 1.72
CA ILE A 87 27.88 32.42 3.10
C ILE A 87 27.57 33.75 3.81
N VAL A 88 26.37 33.84 4.36
CA VAL A 88 25.92 35.06 5.05
C VAL A 88 26.64 35.20 6.37
N THR A 89 27.45 36.25 6.53
CA THR A 89 28.20 36.58 7.72
C THR A 89 27.62 37.77 8.50
N ASP A 90 26.83 38.62 7.85
CA ASP A 90 26.17 39.75 8.49
C ASP A 90 24.92 39.31 9.26
N PRO A 91 24.85 39.57 10.58
CA PRO A 91 23.70 39.21 11.40
C PRO A 91 22.37 39.78 10.88
N TRP A 92 22.37 40.97 10.31
CA TRP A 92 21.15 41.59 9.76
C TRP A 92 20.64 40.86 8.53
N LEU A 93 21.53 40.48 7.63
CA LEU A 93 21.17 39.68 6.46
C LEU A 93 20.67 38.29 6.84
N ILE A 94 21.24 37.67 7.88
CA ILE A 94 20.75 36.39 8.39
C ILE A 94 19.27 36.49 8.81
N TYR A 95 18.88 37.53 9.57
CA TYR A 95 17.49 37.72 9.98
C TYR A 95 16.55 37.96 8.78
N MET A 96 16.98 38.79 7.84
CA MET A 96 16.20 39.06 6.61
C MET A 96 15.99 37.77 5.82
N ASN A 97 17.04 37.00 5.59
CA ASN A 97 16.99 35.77 4.81
C ASN A 97 16.18 34.67 5.51
N LEU A 98 16.22 34.60 6.86
CA LEU A 98 15.31 33.73 7.61
C LEU A 98 13.84 34.01 7.32
N ILE A 99 13.46 35.29 7.35
CA ILE A 99 12.07 35.71 7.08
C ILE A 99 11.70 35.40 5.63
N ILE A 100 12.55 35.73 4.67
CA ILE A 100 12.34 35.51 3.24
C ILE A 100 12.20 34.01 2.97
N GLY A 101 13.13 33.20 3.45
CA GLY A 101 13.10 31.75 3.28
C GLY A 101 11.86 31.11 3.91
N PHE A 102 11.44 31.60 5.08
CA PHE A 102 10.21 31.14 5.71
C PHE A 102 8.98 31.45 4.87
N LEU A 103 8.87 32.67 4.33
CA LEU A 103 7.76 33.07 3.46
C LEU A 103 7.71 32.23 2.18
N PHE A 104 8.84 32.02 1.50
CA PHE A 104 8.88 31.14 0.33
C PHE A 104 8.52 29.71 0.66
N GLY A 105 8.93 29.17 1.81
CA GLY A 105 8.52 27.87 2.29
C GLY A 105 7.01 27.77 2.55
N MET A 106 6.40 28.83 3.10
CA MET A 106 4.95 28.92 3.26
C MET A 106 4.22 28.96 1.91
N PHE A 107 4.73 29.75 0.94
CA PHE A 107 4.15 29.76 -0.42
C PHE A 107 4.24 28.40 -1.08
N TYR A 108 5.36 27.66 -0.91
CA TYR A 108 5.51 26.33 -1.47
C TYR A 108 4.47 25.33 -0.96
N ILE A 109 4.20 25.31 0.34
CA ILE A 109 3.20 24.37 0.92
C ILE A 109 1.75 24.80 0.62
N THR A 110 1.53 26.07 0.28
CA THR A 110 0.18 26.64 0.05
C THR A 110 -0.21 26.59 -1.44
N PHE A 111 0.74 26.83 -2.31
CA PHE A 111 0.52 26.91 -3.76
C PHE A 111 1.23 25.75 -4.47
N ASP A 112 2.38 26.02 -5.08
CA ASP A 112 3.19 25.02 -5.79
C ASP A 112 4.62 25.51 -6.02
N PHE A 113 5.45 24.62 -6.60
CA PHE A 113 6.83 24.92 -6.94
C PHE A 113 6.96 26.04 -7.99
N VAL A 114 6.07 26.06 -9.00
CA VAL A 114 6.14 27.05 -10.09
C VAL A 114 5.88 28.45 -9.55
N THR A 115 4.87 28.60 -8.68
CA THR A 115 4.57 29.86 -8.00
C THR A 115 5.76 30.38 -7.19
N VAL A 116 6.44 29.49 -6.44
CA VAL A 116 7.63 29.87 -5.66
C VAL A 116 8.79 30.24 -6.57
N ALA A 117 9.06 29.47 -7.62
CA ALA A 117 10.15 29.73 -8.55
C ALA A 117 9.96 31.07 -9.27
N LEU A 118 8.75 31.36 -9.75
CA LEU A 118 8.42 32.65 -10.37
C LEU A 118 8.52 33.81 -9.39
N GLY A 119 7.98 33.66 -8.19
CA GLY A 119 8.09 34.68 -7.14
C GLY A 119 9.54 34.94 -6.75
N PHE A 120 10.38 33.92 -6.69
CA PHE A 120 11.80 34.06 -6.41
C PHE A 120 12.56 34.75 -7.53
N VAL A 121 12.26 34.44 -8.78
CA VAL A 121 12.82 35.15 -9.94
C VAL A 121 12.49 36.66 -9.92
N ILE A 122 11.24 37.00 -9.63
CA ILE A 122 10.81 38.40 -9.50
C ILE A 122 11.55 39.09 -8.35
N PHE A 123 11.65 38.42 -7.21
CA PHE A 123 12.38 38.91 -6.04
C PHE A 123 13.86 39.15 -6.36
N LEU A 124 14.55 38.20 -6.98
CA LEU A 124 15.95 38.36 -7.37
C LEU A 124 16.17 39.53 -8.34
N ASN A 125 15.34 39.65 -9.38
CA ASN A 125 15.45 40.75 -10.33
C ASN A 125 15.20 42.12 -9.68
N PHE A 126 14.22 42.22 -8.79
CA PHE A 126 13.93 43.45 -8.07
C PHE A 126 15.11 43.86 -7.19
N PHE A 127 15.64 42.96 -6.36
CA PHE A 127 16.75 43.26 -5.45
C PHE A 127 18.07 43.54 -6.18
N SER A 128 18.35 42.92 -7.31
CA SER A 128 19.55 43.18 -8.11
C SER A 128 19.53 44.54 -8.78
N THR A 129 18.36 45.11 -9.05
CA THR A 129 18.20 46.35 -9.77
C THR A 129 17.88 47.58 -8.87
N ALA A 130 17.21 47.34 -7.73
CA ALA A 130 16.74 48.40 -6.83
C ALA A 130 17.84 49.28 -6.24
N PRO A 131 19.03 48.78 -5.81
CA PRO A 131 20.10 49.65 -5.27
C PRO A 131 20.57 50.74 -6.25
N GLY A 132 20.64 50.45 -7.56
CA GLY A 132 21.00 51.39 -8.57
C GLY A 132 20.03 52.57 -8.70
N TRP A 133 18.73 52.34 -8.44
CA TRP A 133 17.71 53.42 -8.51
C TRP A 133 17.71 54.33 -7.29
N LEU A 134 17.96 53.72 -6.11
CA LEU A 134 17.88 54.43 -4.82
C LEU A 134 19.12 55.27 -4.54
N VAL A 135 20.29 54.84 -5.02
CA VAL A 135 21.57 55.44 -4.66
C VAL A 135 22.06 56.46 -5.71
N SER A 136 21.84 56.22 -6.99
CA SER A 136 22.41 57.04 -8.07
C SER A 136 21.49 58.13 -8.63
N GLY A 137 20.22 58.12 -8.26
CA GLY A 137 19.24 59.08 -8.82
C GLY A 137 18.98 58.95 -10.32
N SER A 138 19.74 58.12 -11.03
CA SER A 138 19.53 57.73 -12.42
C SER A 138 19.61 56.22 -12.51
N PRO A 139 18.51 55.52 -12.87
CA PRO A 139 18.54 54.08 -13.05
C PRO A 139 19.51 53.74 -14.19
N ASP A 140 20.36 52.70 -13.96
CA ASP A 140 21.01 52.09 -15.11
C ASP A 140 19.89 51.60 -16.05
N ALA A 141 19.71 52.34 -17.17
CA ALA A 141 18.59 52.14 -18.08
C ALA A 141 18.52 50.70 -18.58
N THR A 142 19.66 50.03 -18.71
CA THR A 142 19.76 48.64 -19.18
C THR A 142 19.16 47.64 -18.19
N LEU A 143 19.46 47.80 -16.91
CA LEU A 143 18.91 46.93 -15.86
C LEU A 143 17.41 47.16 -15.64
N PHE A 144 16.98 48.43 -15.71
CA PHE A 144 15.56 48.79 -15.63
C PHE A 144 14.75 48.19 -16.78
N TYR A 145 15.21 48.32 -18.02
CA TYR A 145 14.54 47.73 -19.18
C TYR A 145 14.57 46.20 -19.12
N GLY A 146 15.67 45.57 -18.63
CA GLY A 146 15.75 44.16 -18.40
C GLY A 146 14.68 43.66 -17.42
N PHE A 147 14.48 44.36 -16.30
CA PHE A 147 13.42 44.06 -15.34
C PHE A 147 12.02 44.17 -15.94
N ILE A 148 11.73 45.26 -16.65
CA ILE A 148 10.44 45.44 -17.32
C ILE A 148 10.17 44.34 -18.36
N ILE A 149 11.18 43.99 -19.17
CA ILE A 149 11.06 42.90 -20.16
C ILE A 149 10.75 41.60 -19.48
N THR A 150 11.42 41.28 -18.38
CA THR A 150 11.17 40.04 -17.61
C THR A 150 9.73 40.01 -17.07
N LEU A 151 9.24 41.12 -16.50
CA LEU A 151 7.85 41.21 -16.04
C LEU A 151 6.84 41.03 -17.18
N LEU A 152 7.10 41.63 -18.35
CA LEU A 152 6.24 41.51 -19.52
C LEU A 152 6.22 40.07 -20.06
N LEU A 153 7.36 39.39 -20.09
CA LEU A 153 7.44 38.00 -20.50
C LEU A 153 6.70 37.09 -19.52
N LEU A 154 6.83 37.32 -18.21
CA LEU A 154 6.09 36.57 -17.19
C LEU A 154 4.59 36.82 -17.28
N ALA A 155 4.17 38.08 -17.42
CA ALA A 155 2.76 38.42 -17.59
C ALA A 155 2.19 37.84 -18.90
N GLY A 156 2.96 37.91 -19.99
CA GLY A 156 2.59 37.31 -21.28
C GLY A 156 2.46 35.80 -21.22
N SER A 157 3.39 35.12 -20.54
CA SER A 157 3.30 33.68 -20.35
C SER A 157 2.11 33.27 -19.48
N ALA A 158 1.86 34.01 -18.39
CA ALA A 158 0.68 33.77 -17.53
C ALA A 158 -0.63 33.99 -18.33
N LEU A 159 -0.73 35.05 -19.11
CA LEU A 159 -1.88 35.32 -19.97
C LEU A 159 -2.06 34.23 -21.04
N TYR A 160 -0.96 33.79 -21.66
CA TYR A 160 -0.99 32.67 -22.61
C TYR A 160 -1.55 31.41 -21.99
N PHE A 161 -1.09 31.03 -20.80
CA PHE A 161 -1.61 29.83 -20.10
C PHE A 161 -3.05 30.02 -19.61
N LEU A 162 -3.50 31.23 -19.29
CA LEU A 162 -4.90 31.50 -18.99
C LEU A 162 -5.83 31.33 -20.20
N ILE A 163 -5.33 31.68 -21.40
CA ILE A 163 -6.12 31.61 -22.65
C ILE A 163 -6.07 30.25 -23.31
N VAL A 164 -4.89 29.61 -23.31
CA VAL A 164 -4.63 28.37 -24.06
C VAL A 164 -4.55 27.14 -23.11
N GLY A 165 -4.43 27.38 -21.80
CA GLY A 165 -4.33 26.31 -20.80
C GLY A 165 -5.57 25.43 -20.83
N GLU A 166 -5.39 24.13 -20.97
CA GLU A 166 -6.46 23.15 -20.82
C GLU A 166 -6.97 23.12 -19.37
N GLU A 167 -8.28 22.85 -19.21
CA GLU A 167 -8.88 22.67 -17.90
C GLU A 167 -8.09 21.63 -17.06
N LYS A 168 -7.90 21.96 -15.78
CA LYS A 168 -7.12 21.17 -14.80
C LYS A 168 -7.47 19.68 -14.74
N ASP A 169 -8.67 19.32 -15.16
CA ASP A 169 -9.18 17.93 -15.14
C ASP A 169 -8.54 17.02 -16.21
N LYS A 170 -7.75 17.58 -17.13
CA LYS A 170 -7.12 16.81 -18.21
C LYS A 170 -5.59 16.67 -18.10
N LEU A 171 -4.96 17.38 -17.19
CA LEU A 171 -3.54 17.15 -16.92
C LEU A 171 -3.46 15.89 -16.04
N PRO A 172 -2.74 14.84 -16.48
CA PRO A 172 -2.47 13.73 -15.59
C PRO A 172 -1.74 14.31 -14.37
N GLU A 173 -2.37 14.16 -13.19
CA GLU A 173 -1.72 14.50 -11.94
C GLU A 173 -0.42 13.69 -11.92
N TYR A 174 0.73 14.37 -11.97
CA TYR A 174 2.02 13.69 -11.87
C TYR A 174 2.14 13.14 -10.45
N VAL A 175 1.63 11.96 -10.29
CA VAL A 175 1.85 11.15 -9.09
C VAL A 175 3.17 10.43 -9.27
N PRO A 176 4.18 10.65 -8.45
CA PRO A 176 5.42 9.89 -8.52
C PRO A 176 5.12 8.38 -8.49
N GLU A 177 5.79 7.61 -9.34
CA GLU A 177 5.55 6.17 -9.54
C GLU A 177 5.47 5.39 -8.21
N TYR A 178 6.31 5.75 -7.22
CA TYR A 178 6.28 5.13 -5.89
C TYR A 178 4.98 5.40 -5.11
N ILE A 179 4.28 6.52 -5.34
CA ILE A 179 3.00 6.84 -4.69
C ILE A 179 1.88 6.03 -5.34
N GLU A 180 1.94 5.83 -6.67
CA GLU A 180 1.02 4.92 -7.36
C GLU A 180 1.17 3.49 -6.86
N ASP A 181 2.40 3.03 -6.68
CA ASP A 181 2.68 1.69 -6.18
C ASP A 181 2.20 1.52 -4.74
N LEU A 182 2.45 2.49 -3.85
CA LEU A 182 1.90 2.49 -2.49
C LEU A 182 0.37 2.51 -2.47
N ALA A 183 -0.26 3.29 -3.34
CA ALA A 183 -1.71 3.36 -3.45
C ALA A 183 -2.29 2.03 -3.98
N LYS A 184 -1.61 1.36 -4.92
CA LYS A 184 -1.96 0.02 -5.40
C LYS A 184 -1.83 -1.03 -4.30
N GLU A 185 -0.70 -1.04 -3.56
CA GLU A 185 -0.51 -1.93 -2.42
C GLU A 185 -1.60 -1.75 -1.35
N GLN A 186 -1.90 -0.51 -0.99
CA GLN A 186 -2.96 -0.23 -0.01
C GLN A 186 -4.34 -0.68 -0.50
N ARG A 187 -4.65 -0.46 -1.79
CA ARG A 187 -5.91 -0.90 -2.39
C ARG A 187 -6.03 -2.42 -2.40
N VAL A 188 -4.98 -3.12 -2.84
CA VAL A 188 -4.93 -4.59 -2.80
C VAL A 188 -5.10 -5.11 -1.37
N LYS A 189 -4.42 -4.50 -0.40
CA LYS A 189 -4.58 -4.88 1.01
C LYS A 189 -6.01 -4.68 1.51
N GLN A 190 -6.66 -3.58 1.17
CA GLN A 190 -8.07 -3.34 1.53
C GLN A 190 -9.00 -4.37 0.89
N GLU A 191 -8.78 -4.74 -0.38
CA GLU A 191 -9.56 -5.78 -1.05
C GLU A 191 -9.37 -7.16 -0.39
N LEU A 192 -8.14 -7.48 0.05
CA LEU A 192 -7.85 -8.70 0.82
C LEU A 192 -8.55 -8.70 2.18
N ASP A 193 -8.54 -7.57 2.89
CA ASP A 193 -9.22 -7.43 4.18
C ASP A 193 -10.74 -7.60 4.05
N ILE A 194 -11.33 -7.08 2.95
CA ILE A 194 -12.75 -7.29 2.63
C ILE A 194 -13.00 -8.79 2.34
N ALA A 195 -12.19 -9.42 1.50
CA ALA A 195 -12.34 -10.84 1.18
C ALA A 195 -12.26 -11.71 2.44
N ARG A 196 -11.32 -11.41 3.35
CA ARG A 196 -11.20 -12.04 4.68
C ARG A 196 -12.46 -11.86 5.53
N SER A 197 -12.96 -10.62 5.61
CA SER A 197 -14.16 -10.34 6.41
C SER A 197 -15.37 -11.13 5.92
N VAL A 198 -15.52 -11.25 4.60
CA VAL A 198 -16.57 -12.07 3.99
C VAL A 198 -16.35 -13.56 4.27
N GLN A 199 -15.11 -14.06 4.14
CA GLN A 199 -14.79 -15.46 4.40
C GLN A 199 -15.12 -15.88 5.84
N ILE A 200 -14.78 -15.04 6.82
CA ILE A 200 -15.06 -15.32 8.24
C ILE A 200 -16.57 -15.44 8.48
N THR A 201 -17.41 -14.71 7.75
CA THR A 201 -18.88 -14.85 7.90
C THR A 201 -19.41 -16.22 7.46
N PHE A 202 -18.64 -16.96 6.64
CA PHE A 202 -19.01 -18.32 6.25
C PHE A 202 -18.63 -19.38 7.31
N LEU A 203 -17.72 -19.09 8.22
CA LEU A 203 -17.43 -20.00 9.34
C LEU A 203 -18.50 -19.85 10.43
N PRO A 204 -18.85 -20.91 11.14
CA PRO A 204 -19.80 -20.83 12.25
C PRO A 204 -19.29 -19.88 13.34
N ASN A 205 -20.06 -18.86 13.68
CA ASN A 205 -19.73 -17.96 14.79
C ASN A 205 -19.98 -18.60 16.17
N THR A 206 -20.87 -19.56 16.21
CA THR A 206 -21.21 -20.33 17.41
C THR A 206 -21.43 -21.79 17.02
N THR A 207 -21.02 -22.70 17.89
CA THR A 207 -21.37 -24.11 17.72
C THR A 207 -22.86 -24.30 18.05
N PRO A 208 -23.65 -24.92 17.15
CA PRO A 208 -25.04 -25.20 17.45
C PRO A 208 -25.15 -26.22 18.61
N ASP A 209 -26.24 -26.14 19.35
CA ASP A 209 -26.56 -27.13 20.35
C ASP A 209 -26.95 -28.45 19.67
N VAL A 210 -26.13 -29.50 19.89
CA VAL A 210 -26.34 -30.81 19.31
C VAL A 210 -26.85 -31.72 20.45
N PRO A 211 -28.11 -32.18 20.42
CA PRO A 211 -28.69 -32.95 21.51
C PRO A 211 -27.85 -34.16 21.89
N GLY A 212 -27.43 -34.25 23.15
CA GLY A 212 -26.62 -35.34 23.67
C GLY A 212 -25.11 -35.23 23.45
N PHE A 213 -24.66 -34.17 22.81
CA PHE A 213 -23.23 -33.87 22.55
C PHE A 213 -22.85 -32.47 23.00
N ASP A 214 -21.70 -32.35 23.63
CA ASP A 214 -21.07 -31.05 23.88
C ASP A 214 -20.06 -30.78 22.75
N THR A 215 -20.19 -29.65 22.09
CA THR A 215 -19.37 -29.33 20.88
C THR A 215 -18.63 -28.02 21.04
N ALA A 216 -17.35 -28.00 20.67
CA ALA A 216 -16.54 -26.81 20.62
C ALA A 216 -15.72 -26.82 19.34
N ALA A 217 -15.57 -25.65 18.73
CA ALA A 217 -14.74 -25.47 17.54
C ALA A 217 -14.06 -24.09 17.56
N SER A 218 -12.86 -24.03 17.01
CA SER A 218 -12.10 -22.79 16.85
C SER A 218 -11.30 -22.85 15.54
N CYS A 219 -11.17 -21.73 14.88
CA CYS A 219 -10.35 -21.57 13.69
C CYS A 219 -9.54 -20.27 13.79
N GLU A 220 -8.23 -20.39 13.76
CA GLU A 220 -7.30 -19.27 13.76
C GLU A 220 -6.49 -19.31 12.45
N PRO A 221 -6.87 -18.54 11.43
CA PRO A 221 -6.15 -18.51 10.17
C PRO A 221 -4.70 -18.04 10.34
N ALA A 222 -3.73 -18.76 9.77
CA ALA A 222 -2.31 -18.40 9.83
C ALA A 222 -1.95 -17.19 8.93
N GLN A 223 -2.79 -16.85 7.98
CA GLN A 223 -2.65 -15.72 7.04
C GLN A 223 -3.97 -14.93 6.98
N ASP A 224 -3.96 -13.83 6.20
CA ASP A 224 -5.14 -12.98 6.04
C ASP A 224 -6.37 -13.72 5.51
N THR A 225 -6.18 -14.76 4.68
CA THR A 225 -7.23 -15.68 4.23
C THR A 225 -6.70 -17.11 4.26
N GLY A 226 -7.56 -18.09 4.61
CA GLY A 226 -7.18 -19.49 4.79
C GLY A 226 -8.00 -20.46 3.96
N GLY A 227 -7.46 -21.70 3.77
CA GLY A 227 -8.16 -22.84 3.20
C GLY A 227 -8.94 -23.65 4.22
N ASP A 228 -8.72 -23.37 5.51
CA ASP A 228 -9.34 -24.10 6.59
C ASP A 228 -10.86 -23.93 6.62
N TYR A 229 -11.54 -25.03 6.83
CA TYR A 229 -12.99 -25.12 6.89
C TYR A 229 -13.43 -26.02 8.03
N TYR A 230 -14.40 -25.56 8.80
CA TYR A 230 -15.18 -26.42 9.69
C TYR A 230 -16.65 -26.02 9.66
N ASP A 231 -17.52 -26.99 9.93
CA ASP A 231 -18.95 -26.75 10.05
C ASP A 231 -19.61 -27.80 10.97
N ILE A 232 -20.67 -27.37 11.65
CA ILE A 232 -21.58 -28.23 12.40
C ILE A 232 -22.98 -27.90 11.94
N ILE A 233 -23.61 -28.83 11.24
CA ILE A 233 -24.89 -28.63 10.56
C ILE A 233 -25.98 -29.51 11.24
N CYS A 234 -26.95 -28.92 11.89
CA CYS A 234 -28.10 -29.63 12.38
C CYS A 234 -28.91 -30.18 11.20
N LEU A 235 -29.01 -31.49 11.10
CA LEU A 235 -29.77 -32.16 10.04
C LEU A 235 -31.24 -32.37 10.44
N ASP A 236 -31.47 -32.74 11.67
CA ASP A 236 -32.76 -32.87 12.34
C ASP A 236 -32.60 -32.76 13.87
N ASP A 237 -33.66 -33.02 14.65
CA ASP A 237 -33.63 -32.90 16.12
C ASP A 237 -32.70 -33.93 16.80
N LYS A 238 -32.20 -34.95 16.07
CA LYS A 238 -31.39 -36.06 16.59
C LYS A 238 -30.05 -36.21 15.90
N LYS A 239 -29.84 -35.54 14.79
CA LYS A 239 -28.63 -35.71 13.98
C LYS A 239 -27.97 -34.39 13.64
N ALA A 240 -26.66 -34.38 13.71
CA ALA A 240 -25.83 -33.29 13.24
C ALA A 240 -24.70 -33.80 12.37
N ALA A 241 -24.43 -33.10 11.25
CA ALA A 241 -23.24 -33.33 10.47
C ALA A 241 -22.09 -32.48 11.00
N VAL A 242 -20.90 -33.04 11.01
CA VAL A 242 -19.64 -32.38 11.36
C VAL A 242 -18.71 -32.49 10.18
N ALA A 243 -18.15 -31.37 9.78
CA ALA A 243 -17.17 -31.28 8.70
C ALA A 243 -15.94 -30.49 9.16
N ILE A 244 -14.76 -30.96 8.80
CA ILE A 244 -13.50 -30.24 8.92
C ILE A 244 -12.67 -30.54 7.67
N GLY A 245 -11.96 -29.53 7.15
CA GLY A 245 -11.12 -29.73 5.97
C GLY A 245 -10.17 -28.59 5.76
N ASP A 246 -9.17 -28.85 4.92
CA ASP A 246 -8.18 -27.87 4.50
C ASP A 246 -7.99 -27.96 2.99
N VAL A 247 -8.12 -26.81 2.32
CA VAL A 247 -7.94 -26.67 0.88
C VAL A 247 -6.46 -26.48 0.56
N SER A 248 -5.95 -27.28 -0.35
CA SER A 248 -4.59 -27.16 -0.84
C SER A 248 -4.30 -25.76 -1.43
N GLY A 249 -3.16 -25.21 -1.08
CA GLY A 249 -2.75 -23.84 -1.47
C GLY A 249 -2.89 -22.85 -0.33
N LYS A 250 -2.76 -21.56 -0.65
CA LYS A 250 -2.81 -20.47 0.35
C LYS A 250 -3.51 -19.24 -0.23
N GLY A 251 -3.91 -18.33 0.65
CA GLY A 251 -4.47 -17.05 0.29
C GLY A 251 -5.88 -17.15 -0.32
N ILE A 252 -6.23 -16.15 -1.11
CA ILE A 252 -7.58 -15.96 -1.67
C ILE A 252 -8.08 -17.17 -2.45
N GLN A 253 -7.24 -17.81 -3.25
CA GLN A 253 -7.65 -18.96 -4.05
C GLN A 253 -8.15 -20.11 -3.17
N ALA A 254 -7.42 -20.45 -2.10
CA ALA A 254 -7.83 -21.46 -1.16
C ALA A 254 -9.14 -21.08 -0.44
N ALA A 255 -9.27 -19.80 -0.06
CA ALA A 255 -10.48 -19.25 0.55
C ALA A 255 -11.73 -19.38 -0.32
N PHE A 256 -11.63 -19.13 -1.62
CA PHE A 256 -12.75 -19.31 -2.55
C PHE A 256 -13.15 -20.77 -2.69
N TYR A 257 -12.19 -21.70 -2.80
CA TYR A 257 -12.50 -23.12 -2.84
C TYR A 257 -13.07 -23.64 -1.54
N MET A 258 -12.64 -23.10 -0.38
CA MET A 258 -13.25 -23.39 0.91
C MET A 258 -14.72 -22.97 0.93
N THR A 259 -15.03 -21.76 0.51
CA THR A 259 -16.40 -21.23 0.44
C THR A 259 -17.27 -22.06 -0.51
N PHE A 260 -16.73 -22.46 -1.68
CA PHE A 260 -17.40 -23.34 -2.61
C PHE A 260 -17.69 -24.70 -1.96
N ALA A 261 -16.69 -25.33 -1.32
CA ALA A 261 -16.86 -26.60 -0.65
C ALA A 261 -17.91 -26.54 0.47
N LYS A 262 -17.90 -25.46 1.28
CA LYS A 262 -18.92 -25.23 2.29
C LYS A 262 -20.32 -25.19 1.69
N GLY A 263 -20.52 -24.42 0.64
CA GLY A 263 -21.82 -24.32 -0.04
C GLY A 263 -22.31 -25.67 -0.57
N VAL A 264 -21.42 -26.45 -1.14
CA VAL A 264 -21.72 -27.80 -1.66
C VAL A 264 -22.10 -28.75 -0.49
N ILE A 265 -21.26 -28.82 0.55
CA ILE A 265 -21.48 -29.70 1.69
C ILE A 265 -22.79 -29.34 2.40
N HIS A 266 -22.98 -28.06 2.70
CA HIS A 266 -24.19 -27.59 3.36
C HIS A 266 -25.46 -27.94 2.58
N SER A 267 -25.43 -27.78 1.24
CA SER A 267 -26.55 -28.11 0.37
C SER A 267 -26.83 -29.60 0.27
N LEU A 268 -25.77 -30.43 0.32
CA LEU A 268 -25.91 -31.88 0.17
C LEU A 268 -26.19 -32.60 1.51
N SER A 269 -25.87 -31.97 2.65
CA SER A 269 -26.02 -32.61 3.98
C SER A 269 -27.44 -33.01 4.31
N GLY A 270 -28.44 -32.24 3.92
CA GLY A 270 -29.85 -32.57 4.11
C GLY A 270 -30.40 -33.60 3.10
N ILE A 271 -29.66 -33.91 2.02
CA ILE A 271 -30.11 -34.75 0.93
C ILE A 271 -29.52 -36.16 1.05
N PHE A 272 -28.24 -36.26 1.38
CA PHE A 272 -27.52 -37.54 1.43
C PHE A 272 -27.17 -37.93 2.85
N PRO A 273 -27.83 -38.97 3.40
CA PRO A 273 -27.62 -39.42 4.79
C PRO A 273 -26.28 -40.12 4.99
N SER A 274 -25.68 -40.71 3.95
CA SER A 274 -24.38 -41.40 4.04
C SER A 274 -23.24 -40.42 3.80
N PRO A 275 -22.29 -40.26 4.73
CA PRO A 275 -21.07 -39.48 4.56
C PRO A 275 -20.30 -39.81 3.29
N LYS A 276 -20.20 -41.10 2.94
CA LYS A 276 -19.52 -41.57 1.73
C LYS A 276 -20.21 -41.06 0.45
N THR A 277 -21.53 -41.17 0.40
CA THR A 277 -22.29 -40.73 -0.75
C THR A 277 -22.20 -39.23 -0.92
N LEU A 278 -22.28 -38.48 0.18
CA LEU A 278 -22.13 -37.03 0.17
C LEU A 278 -20.75 -36.62 -0.37
N LEU A 279 -19.67 -37.17 0.19
CA LEU A 279 -18.31 -36.83 -0.26
C LEU A 279 -18.02 -37.28 -1.69
N TYR A 280 -18.62 -38.38 -2.15
CA TYR A 280 -18.54 -38.76 -3.57
C TYR A 280 -19.16 -37.69 -4.49
N ARG A 281 -20.32 -37.15 -4.12
CA ARG A 281 -20.97 -36.08 -4.87
C ARG A 281 -20.18 -34.77 -4.79
N THR A 282 -19.68 -34.43 -3.61
CA THR A 282 -18.80 -33.28 -3.41
C THR A 282 -17.56 -33.39 -4.28
N ASN A 283 -16.90 -34.55 -4.30
CA ASN A 283 -15.72 -34.82 -5.12
C ASN A 283 -16.02 -34.63 -6.61
N LYS A 284 -17.18 -35.08 -7.09
CA LYS A 284 -17.59 -34.88 -8.48
C LYS A 284 -17.73 -33.41 -8.81
N LEU A 285 -18.50 -32.68 -8.03
CA LEU A 285 -18.72 -31.24 -8.22
C LEU A 285 -17.41 -30.43 -8.11
N PHE A 286 -16.55 -30.81 -7.17
CA PHE A 286 -15.26 -30.15 -7.01
C PHE A 286 -14.34 -30.37 -8.21
N ASN A 287 -14.22 -31.59 -8.72
CA ASN A 287 -13.43 -31.89 -9.92
C ASN A 287 -13.93 -31.20 -11.19
N GLU A 288 -15.23 -30.89 -11.28
CA GLU A 288 -15.83 -30.18 -12.41
C GLU A 288 -15.56 -28.68 -12.39
N ASN A 289 -15.36 -28.10 -11.20
CA ASN A 289 -15.30 -26.65 -11.00
C ASN A 289 -13.94 -26.13 -10.51
N ALA A 290 -13.10 -26.99 -9.92
CA ALA A 290 -11.79 -26.58 -9.40
C ALA A 290 -10.69 -26.66 -10.46
N THR A 291 -9.68 -25.79 -10.29
CA THR A 291 -8.46 -25.83 -11.11
C THR A 291 -7.72 -27.15 -10.89
N ARG A 292 -7.17 -27.72 -11.96
CA ARG A 292 -6.44 -28.97 -11.91
C ARG A 292 -5.29 -28.91 -10.89
N GLY A 293 -5.24 -29.87 -9.99
CA GLY A 293 -4.23 -29.94 -8.93
C GLY A 293 -4.69 -29.38 -7.60
N THR A 294 -5.85 -28.71 -7.54
CA THR A 294 -6.46 -28.28 -6.27
C THR A 294 -7.21 -29.47 -5.66
N PHE A 295 -7.06 -29.66 -4.36
CA PHE A 295 -7.74 -30.71 -3.59
C PHE A 295 -8.09 -30.20 -2.19
N ILE A 296 -8.98 -30.92 -1.51
CA ILE A 296 -9.37 -30.65 -0.13
C ILE A 296 -9.16 -31.92 0.69
N SER A 297 -8.32 -31.85 1.72
CA SER A 297 -8.30 -32.87 2.75
C SER A 297 -9.47 -32.65 3.70
N MET A 298 -10.27 -33.68 3.98
CA MET A 298 -11.53 -33.48 4.69
C MET A 298 -11.93 -34.69 5.55
N ILE A 299 -12.59 -34.40 6.66
CA ILE A 299 -13.44 -35.35 7.40
C ILE A 299 -14.87 -34.83 7.29
N TYR A 300 -15.79 -35.71 6.98
CA TYR A 300 -17.22 -35.47 7.09
C TYR A 300 -17.86 -36.63 7.82
N GLY A 301 -18.67 -36.34 8.83
CA GLY A 301 -19.35 -37.36 9.60
C GLY A 301 -20.71 -36.90 10.11
N VAL A 302 -21.54 -37.85 10.50
CA VAL A 302 -22.87 -37.65 11.06
C VAL A 302 -22.91 -38.22 12.48
N LEU A 303 -23.19 -37.37 13.44
CA LEU A 303 -23.53 -37.71 14.82
C LEU A 303 -25.02 -38.03 14.88
N ASP A 304 -25.37 -39.15 15.47
CA ASP A 304 -26.75 -39.59 15.74
C ASP A 304 -26.93 -39.73 17.26
N SER A 305 -27.68 -38.83 17.86
CA SER A 305 -27.88 -38.79 19.32
C SER A 305 -28.76 -39.92 19.84
N GLU A 306 -29.69 -40.44 19.04
CA GLU A 306 -30.57 -41.53 19.42
C GLU A 306 -29.81 -42.87 19.44
N LYS A 307 -29.01 -43.11 18.39
CA LYS A 307 -28.17 -44.28 18.26
C LYS A 307 -26.86 -44.19 19.04
N ARG A 308 -26.46 -42.97 19.40
CA ARG A 308 -25.15 -42.66 19.99
C ARG A 308 -24.01 -43.11 19.08
N THR A 309 -24.10 -42.84 17.78
CA THR A 309 -23.09 -43.25 16.80
C THR A 309 -22.48 -42.03 16.10
N PHE A 310 -21.25 -42.21 15.70
CA PHE A 310 -20.60 -41.31 14.74
C PHE A 310 -20.23 -42.10 13.50
N THR A 311 -20.92 -41.83 12.40
CA THR A 311 -20.64 -42.40 11.08
C THR A 311 -19.86 -41.38 10.26
N TYR A 312 -18.69 -41.74 9.76
CA TYR A 312 -17.76 -40.76 9.19
C TYR A 312 -16.94 -41.32 8.04
N VAL A 313 -16.36 -40.38 7.28
CA VAL A 313 -15.41 -40.62 6.21
C VAL A 313 -14.23 -39.67 6.40
N ARG A 314 -13.03 -40.20 6.20
CA ARG A 314 -11.78 -39.42 6.15
C ARG A 314 -11.25 -39.38 4.73
N ALA A 315 -11.40 -38.21 4.06
CA ALA A 315 -10.91 -37.98 2.73
C ALA A 315 -9.53 -37.28 2.75
N GLY A 316 -8.48 -38.06 3.06
CA GLY A 316 -7.10 -37.58 3.03
C GLY A 316 -6.71 -36.60 4.15
N HIS A 317 -7.55 -36.39 5.14
CA HIS A 317 -7.28 -35.52 6.30
C HIS A 317 -6.51 -36.26 7.39
N ASN A 318 -6.09 -35.54 8.44
CA ASN A 318 -5.46 -36.12 9.61
C ASN A 318 -6.40 -37.17 10.29
N PRO A 319 -5.87 -38.19 10.99
CA PRO A 319 -6.69 -39.15 11.74
C PRO A 319 -7.49 -38.45 12.85
N ILE A 320 -8.69 -38.94 13.13
CA ILE A 320 -9.49 -38.48 14.26
C ILE A 320 -8.94 -39.12 15.55
N LEU A 321 -8.70 -38.28 16.56
CA LEU A 321 -8.38 -38.78 17.89
C LEU A 321 -9.69 -39.14 18.63
N TYR A 322 -9.82 -40.39 19.04
CA TYR A 322 -10.93 -40.89 19.83
C TYR A 322 -10.45 -41.31 21.20
N LYS A 323 -10.82 -40.56 22.23
CA LYS A 323 -10.53 -40.84 23.62
C LYS A 323 -11.80 -41.37 24.29
N LYS A 324 -11.77 -42.63 24.75
CA LYS A 324 -12.86 -43.22 25.49
C LYS A 324 -12.92 -42.69 26.94
N ALA A 325 -14.07 -42.79 27.57
CA ALA A 325 -14.28 -42.39 28.97
C ALA A 325 -13.34 -43.10 29.94
N ASN A 326 -12.90 -44.33 29.63
CA ASN A 326 -11.95 -45.09 30.42
C ASN A 326 -10.49 -44.63 30.29
N GLY A 327 -10.22 -43.62 29.43
CA GLY A 327 -8.88 -43.04 29.16
C GLY A 327 -8.13 -43.69 27.98
N GLU A 328 -8.67 -44.74 27.36
CA GLU A 328 -8.10 -45.36 26.16
C GLU A 328 -8.14 -44.38 24.97
N ILE A 329 -7.02 -44.24 24.24
CA ILE A 329 -6.89 -43.37 23.09
C ILE A 329 -6.72 -44.21 21.84
N ASN A 330 -7.56 -43.99 20.85
CA ASN A 330 -7.54 -44.65 19.57
C ASN A 330 -7.44 -43.61 18.43
N TRP A 331 -6.75 -43.96 17.34
CA TRP A 331 -6.70 -43.17 16.12
C TRP A 331 -7.62 -43.77 15.07
N LEU A 332 -8.66 -43.04 14.69
CA LEU A 332 -9.60 -43.51 13.69
C LEU A 332 -9.08 -43.06 12.31
N GLN A 333 -8.72 -44.03 11.48
CA GLN A 333 -8.01 -43.78 10.24
C GLN A 333 -8.51 -44.67 9.11
N PRO A 334 -9.82 -44.63 8.72
CA PRO A 334 -10.32 -45.34 7.55
C PRO A 334 -9.58 -44.85 6.30
N LYS A 335 -9.47 -45.73 5.30
CA LYS A 335 -8.82 -45.38 4.04
C LYS A 335 -9.61 -44.28 3.31
N GLY A 336 -8.88 -43.35 2.70
CA GLY A 336 -9.47 -42.26 1.97
C GLY A 336 -8.44 -41.43 1.20
N VAL A 337 -8.91 -40.75 0.18
CA VAL A 337 -8.14 -39.84 -0.68
C VAL A 337 -8.82 -38.50 -0.66
N ALA A 338 -8.04 -37.40 -0.71
CA ALA A 338 -8.59 -36.05 -0.66
C ALA A 338 -9.57 -35.76 -1.82
N VAL A 339 -10.57 -34.96 -1.53
CA VAL A 339 -11.56 -34.48 -2.50
C VAL A 339 -10.82 -33.67 -3.59
N GLY A 340 -11.08 -33.98 -4.86
CA GLY A 340 -10.40 -33.34 -6.01
C GLY A 340 -9.17 -34.10 -6.53
N MET A 341 -8.56 -35.00 -5.73
CA MET A 341 -7.36 -35.75 -6.17
C MET A 341 -7.65 -36.82 -7.20
N THR A 342 -8.83 -37.45 -7.13
CA THR A 342 -9.22 -38.55 -8.03
C THR A 342 -10.61 -38.34 -8.59
N LYS A 343 -10.87 -38.88 -9.78
CA LYS A 343 -12.17 -38.74 -10.44
C LYS A 343 -13.09 -39.91 -10.17
N GLY A 344 -14.39 -39.65 -10.03
CA GLY A 344 -15.49 -40.55 -10.10
C GLY A 344 -15.33 -41.86 -9.29
N GLU A 345 -15.38 -42.98 -9.97
CA GLU A 345 -15.40 -44.32 -9.36
C GLU A 345 -14.14 -44.67 -8.56
N ILE A 346 -12.98 -44.06 -8.89
CA ILE A 346 -11.74 -44.32 -8.12
C ILE A 346 -11.91 -43.77 -6.69
N PHE A 347 -12.44 -42.56 -6.56
CA PHE A 347 -12.73 -41.98 -5.24
C PHE A 347 -13.65 -42.88 -4.44
N ASN A 348 -14.74 -43.33 -5.02
CA ASN A 348 -15.72 -44.19 -4.35
C ASN A 348 -15.18 -45.58 -3.91
N LYS A 349 -14.21 -46.12 -4.68
CA LYS A 349 -13.54 -47.38 -4.33
C LYS A 349 -12.53 -47.26 -3.18
N VAL A 350 -11.85 -46.12 -3.11
CA VAL A 350 -10.77 -45.91 -2.14
C VAL A 350 -11.29 -45.45 -0.78
N VAL A 351 -12.36 -44.62 -0.81
CA VAL A 351 -12.90 -44.03 0.41
C VAL A 351 -13.75 -45.02 1.19
N GLU A 352 -13.40 -45.22 2.44
CA GLU A 352 -14.12 -46.08 3.37
C GLU A 352 -14.98 -45.22 4.31
N GLU A 353 -16.21 -45.68 4.58
CA GLU A 353 -17.11 -45.13 5.60
C GLU A 353 -17.02 -46.05 6.81
N ASP A 354 -16.88 -45.50 7.99
CA ASP A 354 -16.80 -46.25 9.26
C ASP A 354 -17.79 -45.66 10.26
N THR A 355 -18.17 -46.49 11.23
CA THR A 355 -19.12 -46.12 12.28
C THR A 355 -18.63 -46.60 13.64
N ILE A 356 -18.57 -45.69 14.59
CA ILE A 356 -18.25 -46.00 15.98
C ILE A 356 -19.44 -45.77 16.89
N GLN A 357 -19.54 -46.58 17.92
CA GLN A 357 -20.47 -46.40 19.03
C GLN A 357 -19.84 -45.47 20.06
N LEU A 358 -20.57 -44.46 20.52
CA LEU A 358 -20.13 -43.49 21.50
C LEU A 358 -20.79 -43.72 22.86
N GLU A 359 -19.99 -43.58 23.92
CA GLU A 359 -20.45 -43.65 25.30
C GLU A 359 -20.34 -42.30 25.99
N LYS A 360 -21.03 -42.12 27.11
CA LYS A 360 -20.99 -40.88 27.86
C LYS A 360 -19.56 -40.65 28.40
N GLY A 361 -18.99 -39.49 28.07
CA GLY A 361 -17.63 -39.11 28.47
C GLY A 361 -16.57 -39.41 27.42
N ASP A 362 -16.95 -40.00 26.29
CA ASP A 362 -16.05 -40.12 25.13
C ASP A 362 -15.78 -38.76 24.47
N ILE A 363 -14.59 -38.59 23.92
CA ILE A 363 -14.17 -37.36 23.27
C ILE A 363 -13.66 -37.66 21.85
N LEU A 364 -14.14 -36.92 20.87
CA LEU A 364 -13.63 -36.92 19.51
C LEU A 364 -12.92 -35.60 19.25
N VAL A 365 -11.72 -35.65 18.66
CA VAL A 365 -11.00 -34.46 18.16
C VAL A 365 -10.68 -34.66 16.69
N LEU A 366 -11.18 -33.76 15.87
CA LEU A 366 -10.99 -33.75 14.43
C LEU A 366 -9.94 -32.73 14.03
#